data_4c03e676b944f22b552b7cca604017e8
#
_entry.id   4c03e676b944f22b552b7cca604017e8
#
_cell.length_a   1.000
_cell.length_b   1.000
_cell.length_c   1.000
_cell.angle_alpha   90.00
_cell.angle_beta   90.00
_cell.angle_gamma   90.00
#
_symmetry.space_group_name_H-M   'P 1'
#
loop_
_entity.id
_entity.type
_entity.pdbx_description
1 polymer ?
#
loop_
_entity_poly.entity_id
_entity_poly.type
_entity_poly.pdbx_seq_one_letter_code
_entity_poly.pdbx_strand_id
1 'polypeptide(L)'
;MTVQHKHLIVRAEVNKPPTDQKWAHTWLTDLVSKIGMQICQGPITTYLDMPGNRGLTGLVIIETSHIALHCWDESDPGLMQLDVYTCGDLKTEVIFEEIKQFGPVKVEYKFLDREHELTEIEL
;
A
#
# COMPACT_ATOMS: atom_id res chain seq x y z
N MET A 1 -21.23 -15.01 -9.15
CA MET A 1 -20.21 -14.35 -8.34
C MET A 1 -20.02 -12.94 -8.85
N THR A 2 -20.07 -11.98 -7.97
CA THR A 2 -19.92 -10.57 -8.34
C THR A 2 -18.49 -10.13 -8.02
N VAL A 3 -17.77 -9.65 -9.04
CA VAL A 3 -16.46 -9.06 -8.84
C VAL A 3 -16.66 -7.67 -8.27
N GLN A 4 -15.91 -7.34 -7.22
CA GLN A 4 -15.91 -6.02 -6.61
C GLN A 4 -14.62 -5.30 -7.01
N HIS A 5 -14.74 -3.99 -7.24
CA HIS A 5 -13.58 -3.17 -7.61
C HIS A 5 -13.43 -2.08 -6.55
N LYS A 6 -12.58 -2.34 -5.58
CA LYS A 6 -12.34 -1.43 -4.46
C LYS A 6 -10.90 -0.92 -4.50
N HIS A 7 -10.74 0.35 -4.20
CA HIS A 7 -9.44 1.01 -4.29
C HIS A 7 -9.23 1.88 -3.05
N LEU A 8 -8.25 1.50 -2.22
CA LEU A 8 -7.84 2.29 -1.08
C LEU A 8 -6.55 3.02 -1.42
N ILE A 9 -6.58 4.33 -1.27
CA ILE A 9 -5.42 5.20 -1.47
C ILE A 9 -5.07 5.84 -0.14
N VAL A 10 -3.83 5.67 0.32
CA VAL A 10 -3.37 6.18 1.61
C VAL A 10 -2.16 7.08 1.43
N ARG A 11 -2.15 8.19 2.14
CA ARG A 11 -0.97 9.03 2.34
C ARG A 11 -0.75 9.16 3.84
N ALA A 12 0.46 8.85 4.30
CA ALA A 12 0.79 8.95 5.71
C ALA A 12 2.16 9.60 5.92
N GLU A 13 2.25 10.42 6.96
CA GLU A 13 3.54 10.87 7.48
C GLU A 13 3.96 9.89 8.55
N VAL A 14 5.18 9.36 8.45
CA VAL A 14 5.62 8.20 9.22
C VAL A 14 6.98 8.42 9.85
N ASN A 15 7.16 7.92 11.07
CA ASN A 15 8.43 8.03 11.79
C ASN A 15 9.42 6.93 11.42
N LYS A 16 8.95 5.84 10.82
CA LYS A 16 9.77 4.67 10.50
C LYS A 16 9.61 4.27 9.03
N PRO A 17 9.96 5.16 8.07
CA PRO A 17 9.90 4.78 6.68
C PRO A 17 10.91 3.65 6.41
N PRO A 18 10.47 2.53 5.80
CA PRO A 18 11.38 1.43 5.51
C PRO A 18 12.37 1.81 4.41
N THR A 19 13.60 1.29 4.52
CA THR A 19 14.66 1.49 3.54
C THR A 19 15.20 0.16 3.01
N ASP A 20 14.87 -0.95 3.68
CA ASP A 20 15.34 -2.28 3.34
C ASP A 20 14.39 -2.95 2.35
N GLN A 21 14.89 -3.26 1.16
CA GLN A 21 14.10 -3.91 0.11
C GLN A 21 13.55 -5.27 0.54
N LYS A 22 14.32 -6.05 1.32
CA LYS A 22 13.85 -7.36 1.81
C LYS A 22 12.71 -7.22 2.79
N TRP A 23 12.80 -6.23 3.67
CA TRP A 23 11.73 -5.96 4.62
C TRP A 23 10.44 -5.60 3.89
N ALA A 24 10.54 -4.74 2.88
CA ALA A 24 9.39 -4.32 2.08
C ALA A 24 8.80 -5.47 1.29
N HIS A 25 9.63 -6.34 0.73
CA HIS A 25 9.20 -7.56 0.04
C HIS A 25 8.36 -8.43 0.98
N THR A 26 8.86 -8.66 2.19
CA THR A 26 8.16 -9.46 3.19
C THR A 26 6.86 -8.78 3.62
N TRP A 27 6.90 -7.47 3.87
CA TRP A 27 5.71 -6.72 4.29
C TRP A 27 4.60 -6.80 3.24
N LEU A 28 4.93 -6.63 1.96
CA LEU A 28 3.97 -6.73 0.87
C LEU A 28 3.42 -8.14 0.72
N THR A 29 4.28 -9.16 0.82
CA THR A 29 3.88 -10.56 0.76
C THR A 29 2.88 -10.89 1.87
N ASP A 30 3.19 -10.48 3.09
CA ASP A 30 2.32 -10.71 4.24
C ASP A 30 1.01 -9.95 4.12
N LEU A 31 1.04 -8.72 3.61
CA LEU A 31 -0.17 -7.92 3.41
C LEU A 31 -1.14 -8.61 2.44
N VAL A 32 -0.62 -9.12 1.32
CA VAL A 32 -1.44 -9.85 0.34
C VAL A 32 -2.13 -11.03 1.00
N SER A 33 -1.38 -11.81 1.80
CA SER A 33 -1.93 -12.96 2.53
C SER A 33 -3.01 -12.52 3.52
N LYS A 34 -2.76 -11.44 4.28
CA LYS A 34 -3.68 -10.97 5.32
C LYS A 34 -4.99 -10.42 4.76
N ILE A 35 -4.97 -9.85 3.57
CA ILE A 35 -6.21 -9.42 2.91
C ILE A 35 -6.90 -10.53 2.12
N GLY A 36 -6.38 -11.76 2.19
CA GLY A 36 -7.01 -12.93 1.59
C GLY A 36 -6.83 -13.05 0.08
N MET A 37 -5.77 -12.48 -0.46
CA MET A 37 -5.46 -12.49 -1.89
C MET A 37 -4.26 -13.38 -2.19
N GLN A 38 -4.00 -13.62 -3.47
CA GLN A 38 -2.86 -14.40 -3.94
C GLN A 38 -2.00 -13.58 -4.88
N ILE A 39 -0.69 -13.76 -4.76
CA ILE A 39 0.29 -13.08 -5.60
C ILE A 39 0.34 -13.75 -6.96
N CYS A 40 0.28 -12.93 -8.02
CA CYS A 40 0.51 -13.37 -9.39
C CYS A 40 1.95 -13.10 -9.81
N GLN A 41 2.49 -11.92 -9.51
CA GLN A 41 3.88 -11.56 -9.78
C GLN A 41 4.40 -10.59 -8.73
N GLY A 42 5.65 -10.74 -8.35
CA GLY A 42 6.31 -9.90 -7.36
C GLY A 42 6.26 -10.50 -5.97
N PRO A 43 6.45 -9.70 -4.92
CA PRO A 43 6.74 -8.27 -4.97
C PRO A 43 8.08 -7.93 -5.63
N ILE A 44 8.14 -6.76 -6.28
CA ILE A 44 9.37 -6.17 -6.80
C ILE A 44 9.63 -4.93 -5.97
N THR A 45 10.86 -4.81 -5.43
CA THR A 45 11.21 -3.67 -4.59
C THR A 45 12.51 -3.04 -5.06
N THR A 46 12.58 -1.72 -4.91
CA THR A 46 13.79 -0.98 -5.24
C THR A 46 13.97 0.16 -4.25
N TYR A 47 15.22 0.42 -3.87
CA TYR A 47 15.58 1.57 -3.06
C TYR A 47 16.38 2.54 -3.93
N LEU A 48 15.88 3.76 -4.07
CA LEU A 48 16.54 4.81 -4.84
C LEU A 48 17.27 5.75 -3.88
N ASP A 49 18.60 5.80 -3.98
CA ASP A 49 19.40 6.72 -3.18
C ASP A 49 19.78 7.94 -4.03
N MET A 50 18.79 8.83 -4.22
CA MET A 50 18.95 10.03 -5.03
C MET A 50 18.51 11.24 -4.23
N PRO A 51 19.37 12.26 -4.06
CA PRO A 51 18.97 13.47 -3.34
C PRO A 51 17.71 14.10 -3.94
N GLY A 52 16.75 14.45 -3.09
CA GLY A 52 15.46 15.01 -3.48
C GLY A 52 14.39 13.97 -3.80
N ASN A 53 14.77 12.69 -3.97
CA ASN A 53 13.80 11.63 -4.26
C ASN A 53 14.28 10.30 -3.69
N ARG A 54 14.85 10.32 -2.49
CA ARG A 54 15.38 9.10 -1.86
C ARG A 54 14.27 8.32 -1.20
N GLY A 55 14.18 7.04 -1.52
CA GLY A 55 13.17 6.20 -0.90
C GLY A 55 12.97 4.85 -1.58
N LEU A 56 12.03 4.11 -1.03
CA LEU A 56 11.74 2.74 -1.42
C LEU A 56 10.43 2.66 -2.19
N THR A 57 10.41 1.88 -3.26
CA THR A 57 9.20 1.55 -4.00
C THR A 57 9.02 0.03 -4.03
N GLY A 58 7.80 -0.44 -3.81
CA GLY A 58 7.44 -1.84 -3.93
C GLY A 58 6.14 -2.02 -4.69
N LEU A 59 6.10 -3.00 -5.56
CA LEU A 59 4.93 -3.32 -6.38
C LEU A 59 4.65 -4.82 -6.34
N VAL A 60 3.36 -5.19 -6.34
CA VAL A 60 2.96 -6.58 -6.45
C VAL A 60 1.68 -6.69 -7.27
N ILE A 61 1.64 -7.65 -8.18
CA ILE A 61 0.44 -7.98 -8.95
C ILE A 61 -0.28 -9.12 -8.24
N ILE A 62 -1.56 -8.91 -7.94
CA ILE A 62 -2.41 -9.88 -7.26
C ILE A 62 -3.69 -10.06 -8.08
N GLU A 63 -4.21 -11.25 -8.17
CA GLU A 63 -5.51 -11.61 -8.78
C GLU A 63 -6.26 -10.47 -9.51
N THR A 64 -5.81 -10.05 -10.70
CA THR A 64 -6.35 -8.92 -11.49
C THR A 64 -6.35 -7.57 -10.77
N SER A 65 -5.45 -7.41 -9.82
CA SER A 65 -5.36 -6.25 -8.93
C SER A 65 -3.89 -5.94 -8.66
N HIS A 66 -3.63 -4.94 -7.82
CA HIS A 66 -2.26 -4.59 -7.49
C HIS A 66 -2.16 -3.87 -6.14
N ILE A 67 -0.94 -3.90 -5.59
CA ILE A 67 -0.57 -3.05 -4.46
C ILE A 67 0.71 -2.31 -4.83
N ALA A 68 0.75 -1.01 -4.56
CA ALA A 68 1.92 -0.18 -4.76
C ALA A 68 2.26 0.55 -3.45
N LEU A 69 3.52 0.48 -3.06
CA LEU A 69 4.04 1.15 -1.87
C LEU A 69 5.17 2.08 -2.27
N HIS A 70 5.12 3.33 -1.80
CA HIS A 70 6.17 4.31 -1.99
C HIS A 70 6.50 4.95 -0.66
N CYS A 71 7.79 5.01 -0.31
CA CYS A 71 8.26 5.64 0.92
C CYS A 71 9.40 6.60 0.61
N TRP A 72 9.39 7.77 1.25
CA TRP A 72 10.47 8.75 1.15
C TRP A 72 11.03 8.97 2.55
N ASP A 73 12.34 8.94 2.69
CA ASP A 73 13.00 8.93 4.00
C ASP A 73 13.94 10.10 4.25
N GLU A 74 14.00 11.10 3.36
CA GLU A 74 14.87 12.26 3.53
C GLU A 74 14.37 13.25 4.57
N SER A 75 13.06 13.32 4.77
CA SER A 75 12.46 14.23 5.75
C SER A 75 12.09 13.49 7.03
N ASP A 76 11.87 14.23 8.11
CA ASP A 76 11.43 13.70 9.39
C ASP A 76 10.21 14.51 9.87
N PRO A 77 9.00 13.94 9.88
CA PRO A 77 8.70 12.54 9.53
C PRO A 77 8.86 12.26 8.04
N GLY A 78 9.04 10.98 7.72
CA GLY A 78 9.06 10.51 6.33
C GLY A 78 7.66 10.50 5.74
N LEU A 79 7.57 10.15 4.45
CA LEU A 79 6.30 10.08 3.73
C LEU A 79 6.09 8.66 3.21
N MET A 80 4.86 8.13 3.37
CA MET A 80 4.46 6.85 2.82
C MET A 80 3.18 7.05 1.99
N GLN A 81 3.14 6.46 0.82
CA GLN A 81 1.93 6.38 0.01
C GLN A 81 1.68 4.92 -0.33
N LEU A 82 0.45 4.48 -0.12
CA LEU A 82 0.03 3.10 -0.36
C LEU A 82 -1.21 3.11 -1.24
N ASP A 83 -1.19 2.26 -2.25
CA ASP A 83 -2.25 2.12 -3.22
C ASP A 83 -2.64 0.64 -3.24
N VAL A 84 -3.87 0.32 -2.83
CA VAL A 84 -4.38 -1.06 -2.80
C VAL A 84 -5.64 -1.12 -3.64
N TYR A 85 -5.51 -1.71 -4.81
CA TYR A 85 -6.64 -1.95 -5.70
C TYR A 85 -6.94 -3.44 -5.75
N THR A 86 -8.18 -3.82 -5.46
CA THR A 86 -8.59 -5.22 -5.42
C THR A 86 -9.84 -5.47 -6.24
N CYS A 87 -9.93 -6.68 -6.79
CA CYS A 87 -11.13 -7.15 -7.50
C CYS A 87 -12.08 -7.94 -6.57
N GLY A 88 -11.78 -7.99 -5.29
CA GLY A 88 -12.60 -8.66 -4.28
C GLY A 88 -12.93 -7.73 -3.13
N ASP A 89 -13.53 -8.30 -2.08
CA ASP A 89 -13.84 -7.56 -0.86
C ASP A 89 -12.54 -7.12 -0.18
N LEU A 90 -12.36 -5.81 -0.03
CA LEU A 90 -11.15 -5.24 0.55
C LEU A 90 -11.32 -5.01 2.05
N LYS A 91 -10.50 -5.70 2.84
CA LYS A 91 -10.48 -5.58 4.30
C LYS A 91 -9.63 -4.40 4.72
N THR A 92 -10.22 -3.21 4.71
CA THR A 92 -9.50 -1.96 4.98
C THR A 92 -8.90 -1.91 6.39
N GLU A 93 -9.59 -2.48 7.37
CA GLU A 93 -9.12 -2.52 8.76
C GLU A 93 -7.80 -3.28 8.89
N VAL A 94 -7.59 -4.32 8.07
CA VAL A 94 -6.33 -5.07 8.06
C VAL A 94 -5.20 -4.18 7.56
N ILE A 95 -5.45 -3.41 6.50
CA ILE A 95 -4.45 -2.51 5.91
C ILE A 95 -4.05 -1.43 6.92
N PHE A 96 -5.01 -0.79 7.58
CA PHE A 96 -4.71 0.24 8.57
C PHE A 96 -3.93 -0.32 9.76
N GLU A 97 -4.19 -1.56 10.16
CA GLU A 97 -3.42 -2.22 11.20
C GLU A 97 -1.96 -2.45 10.77
N GLU A 98 -1.75 -2.89 9.53
CA GLU A 98 -0.40 -3.15 9.02
C GLU A 98 0.41 -1.87 8.80
N ILE A 99 -0.25 -0.76 8.49
CA ILE A 99 0.39 0.54 8.34
C ILE A 99 1.02 1.01 9.66
N LYS A 100 0.54 0.55 10.80
CA LYS A 100 1.10 0.91 12.11
C LYS A 100 2.59 0.60 12.23
N GLN A 101 3.09 -0.38 11.49
CA GLN A 101 4.51 -0.73 11.51
C GLN A 101 5.41 0.39 10.98
N PHE A 102 4.85 1.34 10.23
CA PHE A 102 5.59 2.48 9.69
C PHE A 102 5.69 3.64 10.69
N GLY A 103 5.02 3.53 11.85
CA GLY A 103 4.97 4.60 12.85
C GLY A 103 4.26 5.85 12.35
N PRO A 104 3.00 5.74 11.89
CA PRO A 104 2.29 6.89 11.33
C PRO A 104 1.98 7.94 12.41
N VAL A 105 2.18 9.20 12.06
CA VAL A 105 1.81 10.35 12.89
C VAL A 105 0.67 11.15 12.28
N LYS A 106 0.40 10.94 10.99
CA LYS A 106 -0.74 11.52 10.29
C LYS A 106 -1.13 10.56 9.16
N VAL A 107 -2.42 10.23 9.06
CA VAL A 107 -2.94 9.34 8.01
C VAL A 107 -4.10 10.02 7.30
N GLU A 108 -4.02 10.06 5.98
CA GLU A 108 -5.11 10.51 5.11
C GLU A 108 -5.43 9.38 4.15
N TYR A 109 -6.69 9.22 3.78
CA TYR A 109 -7.07 8.16 2.84
C TYR A 109 -8.29 8.53 2.03
N LYS A 110 -8.44 7.84 0.89
CA LYS A 110 -9.69 7.79 0.13
C LYS A 110 -9.99 6.32 -0.16
N PHE A 111 -11.25 5.93 -0.01
CA PHE A 111 -11.70 4.59 -0.36
C PHE A 111 -12.72 4.70 -1.47
N LEU A 112 -12.47 4.05 -2.59
CA LEU A 112 -13.23 4.23 -3.82
C LEU A 112 -13.87 2.93 -4.27
N ASP A 113 -15.11 3.02 -4.73
CA ASP A 113 -15.78 1.98 -5.50
C ASP A 113 -15.59 2.33 -6.98
N ARG A 114 -15.12 1.36 -7.78
CA ARG A 114 -14.81 1.57 -9.20
C ARG A 114 -15.59 0.63 -10.11
N GLU A 115 -16.61 -0.05 -9.60
CA GLU A 115 -17.33 -1.07 -10.36
C GLU A 115 -18.22 -0.49 -11.47
N HIS A 116 -18.98 0.54 -11.16
CA HIS A 116 -19.95 1.14 -12.07
C HIS A 116 -19.62 2.61 -12.32
N GLU A 117 -19.28 3.31 -11.27
CA GLU A 117 -18.87 4.71 -11.29
C GLU A 117 -17.68 4.85 -10.36
N LEU A 118 -17.00 5.97 -10.42
CA LEU A 118 -15.93 6.29 -9.49
C LEU A 118 -16.52 7.00 -8.29
N THR A 119 -16.84 6.25 -7.24
CA THR A 119 -17.58 6.75 -6.07
C THR A 119 -16.72 6.60 -4.81
N GLU A 120 -16.66 7.66 -4.01
CA GLU A 120 -15.99 7.61 -2.71
C GLU A 120 -16.91 6.95 -1.68
N ILE A 121 -16.35 6.02 -0.89
CA ILE A 121 -17.04 5.34 0.19
C ILE A 121 -16.47 5.85 1.50
N GLU A 122 -17.32 6.27 2.44
CA GLU A 122 -16.89 6.63 3.78
C GLU A 122 -16.69 5.39 4.64
N LEU A 123 -15.60 5.38 5.39
CA LEU A 123 -15.27 4.31 6.32
C LEU A 123 -15.58 4.69 7.76
#